data_a670301abc092287963ef19bce648a92
#
_entry.id   a670301abc092287963ef19bce648a92
#
_cell.length_a   1.000
_cell.length_b   1.000
_cell.length_c   1.000
_cell.angle_alpha   90.00
_cell.angle_beta   90.00
_cell.angle_gamma   90.00
#
_symmetry.space_group_name_H-M   'P 1'
#
loop_
_entity.id
_entity.type
_entity.pdbx_description
1 polymer ?
#
loop_
_entity_poly.entity_id
_entity_poly.type
_entity_poly.pdbx_seq_one_letter_code
_entity_poly.pdbx_strand_id
1 'polypeptide(L)'
;MVCHADILTPNLTEACILTDTPYTPESFTAADYRTLSRKLLDTGAEKIVISGISMGPFIANAICERGREPLLLKQKRIGHERSGAGDVFSAIIAAESVRETDFVQSVRKASEFVKKCIRVTEEFDIPPTDGVCFEEVLHELK
;
A
#
# COMPACT_ATOMS: atom_id res chain seq x y z
N MET A 1 19.78 5.77 0.44
CA MET A 1 18.64 6.56 -0.11
C MET A 1 17.40 6.38 0.77
N VAL A 2 17.02 5.14 1.12
CA VAL A 2 15.85 4.85 1.98
C VAL A 2 15.93 5.50 3.37
N CYS A 3 17.14 5.64 3.94
CA CYS A 3 17.38 6.24 5.25
C CYS A 3 17.07 7.76 5.38
N HIS A 4 16.61 8.38 4.30
CA HIS A 4 16.21 9.79 4.28
C HIS A 4 14.73 9.97 3.95
N ALA A 5 13.97 8.87 3.87
CA ALA A 5 12.54 8.92 3.61
C ALA A 5 11.77 8.95 4.94
N ASP A 6 10.86 9.90 5.10
CA ASP A 6 9.96 9.97 6.25
C ASP A 6 8.86 8.89 6.17
N ILE A 7 8.41 8.60 4.94
CA ILE A 7 7.35 7.62 4.66
C ILE A 7 7.84 6.62 3.62
N LEU A 8 7.65 5.33 3.85
CA LEU A 8 7.89 4.25 2.89
C LEU A 8 6.59 3.53 2.54
N THR A 9 6.38 3.28 1.25
CA THR A 9 5.18 2.61 0.73
C THR A 9 5.52 1.39 -0.12
N PRO A 10 6.42 0.48 0.31
CA PRO A 10 6.82 -0.66 -0.48
C PRO A 10 5.67 -1.66 -0.67
N ASN A 11 5.70 -2.41 -1.77
CA ASN A 11 5.00 -3.68 -1.83
C ASN A 11 5.78 -4.77 -1.06
N LEU A 12 5.22 -5.97 -0.94
CA LEU A 12 5.85 -7.04 -0.15
C LEU A 12 7.23 -7.45 -0.69
N THR A 13 7.40 -7.53 -2.00
CA THR A 13 8.68 -7.87 -2.63
C THR A 13 9.74 -6.81 -2.32
N GLU A 14 9.40 -5.54 -2.50
CA GLU A 14 10.28 -4.41 -2.19
C GLU A 14 10.63 -4.37 -0.69
N ALA A 15 9.66 -4.60 0.18
CA ALA A 15 9.87 -4.67 1.62
C ALA A 15 10.87 -5.78 2.00
N CYS A 16 10.76 -6.95 1.40
CA CYS A 16 11.69 -8.06 1.60
C CYS A 16 13.11 -7.70 1.13
N ILE A 17 13.23 -7.09 -0.05
CA ILE A 17 14.53 -6.64 -0.60
C ILE A 17 15.18 -5.60 0.32
N LEU A 18 14.42 -4.59 0.75
CA LEU A 18 14.91 -3.50 1.59
C LEU A 18 15.39 -3.96 2.98
N THR A 19 14.90 -5.10 3.45
CA THR A 19 15.19 -5.63 4.79
C THR A 19 16.02 -6.90 4.78
N ASP A 20 16.50 -7.31 3.61
CA ASP A 20 17.23 -8.59 3.41
C ASP A 20 16.46 -9.78 4.04
N THR A 21 15.15 -9.81 3.80
CA THR A 21 14.25 -10.86 4.30
C THR A 21 13.86 -11.77 3.15
N PRO A 22 13.93 -13.11 3.28
CA PRO A 22 13.50 -14.04 2.24
C PRO A 22 12.03 -13.81 1.85
N TYR A 23 11.76 -13.76 0.52
CA TYR A 23 10.42 -13.63 -0.01
C TYR A 23 9.71 -14.98 -0.04
N THR A 24 8.84 -15.22 0.93
CA THR A 24 8.04 -16.46 1.06
C THR A 24 6.57 -16.10 1.34
N PRO A 25 5.86 -15.48 0.39
CA PRO A 25 4.57 -14.83 0.64
C PRO A 25 3.49 -15.79 1.17
N GLU A 26 3.53 -17.07 0.79
CA GLU A 26 2.56 -18.08 1.22
C GLU A 26 2.69 -18.44 2.70
N SER A 27 3.86 -18.21 3.29
CA SER A 27 4.13 -18.51 4.70
C SER A 27 4.06 -17.30 5.65
N PHE A 28 3.88 -16.09 5.11
CA PHE A 28 3.84 -14.88 5.93
C PHE A 28 2.58 -14.84 6.82
N THR A 29 2.81 -14.73 8.10
CA THR A 29 1.77 -14.51 9.11
C THR A 29 1.62 -13.03 9.45
N ALA A 30 0.61 -12.67 10.23
CA ALA A 30 0.46 -11.31 10.74
C ALA A 30 1.67 -10.87 11.60
N ALA A 31 2.33 -11.82 12.29
CA ALA A 31 3.53 -11.53 13.07
C ALA A 31 4.73 -11.21 12.17
N ASP A 32 4.85 -11.88 11.01
CA ASP A 32 5.93 -11.64 10.05
C ASP A 32 5.80 -10.24 9.43
N TYR A 33 4.58 -9.82 9.07
CA TYR A 33 4.35 -8.45 8.58
C TYR A 33 4.68 -7.39 9.62
N ARG A 34 4.39 -7.63 10.91
CA ARG A 34 4.80 -6.73 11.99
C ARG A 34 6.32 -6.64 12.12
N THR A 35 7.00 -7.79 12.05
CA THR A 35 8.46 -7.86 12.11
C THR A 35 9.09 -7.14 10.92
N LEU A 36 8.57 -7.37 9.70
CA LEU A 36 9.03 -6.73 8.49
C LEU A 36 8.85 -5.21 8.54
N SER A 37 7.69 -4.75 9.02
CA SER A 37 7.42 -3.32 9.20
C SER A 37 8.39 -2.67 10.20
N ARG A 38 8.73 -3.34 11.30
CA ARG A 38 9.71 -2.83 12.27
C ARG A 38 11.11 -2.73 11.66
N LYS A 39 11.55 -3.75 10.93
CA LYS A 39 12.84 -3.69 10.20
C LYS A 39 12.90 -2.51 9.22
N LEU A 40 11.78 -2.20 8.55
CA LEU A 40 11.71 -1.03 7.68
C LEU A 40 11.81 0.30 8.46
N LEU A 41 11.20 0.40 9.64
CA LEU A 41 11.39 1.57 10.53
C LEU A 41 12.85 1.76 10.96
N ASP A 42 13.59 0.65 11.14
CA ASP A 42 15.01 0.69 11.50
C ASP A 42 15.88 1.30 10.40
N THR A 43 15.39 1.40 9.17
CA THR A 43 16.08 2.12 8.08
C THR A 43 16.09 3.64 8.24
N GLY A 44 15.31 4.19 9.17
CA GLY A 44 15.22 5.62 9.45
C GLY A 44 13.85 6.25 9.20
N ALA A 45 12.94 5.55 8.51
CA ALA A 45 11.61 6.07 8.24
C ALA A 45 10.74 6.20 9.51
N GLU A 46 9.83 7.14 9.52
CA GLU A 46 8.87 7.36 10.61
C GLU A 46 7.56 6.60 10.40
N LYS A 47 7.18 6.39 9.15
CA LYS A 47 5.91 5.75 8.76
C LYS A 47 6.13 4.75 7.63
N ILE A 48 5.51 3.60 7.76
CA ILE A 48 5.61 2.50 6.78
C ILE A 48 4.22 2.01 6.44
N VAL A 49 3.98 1.75 5.16
CA VAL A 49 2.87 0.89 4.73
C VAL A 49 3.37 -0.12 3.71
N ILE A 50 3.33 -1.40 4.06
CA ILE A 50 3.53 -2.48 3.09
C ILE A 50 2.21 -2.72 2.39
N SER A 51 2.14 -2.38 1.11
CA SER A 51 0.91 -2.37 0.33
C SER A 51 0.67 -3.67 -0.42
N GLY A 52 -0.58 -3.93 -0.79
CA GLY A 52 -0.95 -4.97 -1.75
C GLY A 52 -0.76 -6.40 -1.25
N ILE A 53 -0.78 -6.66 0.05
CA ILE A 53 -0.62 -7.99 0.62
C ILE A 53 -1.83 -8.85 0.28
N SER A 54 -1.62 -9.91 -0.50
CA SER A 54 -2.67 -10.86 -0.87
C SER A 54 -3.02 -11.79 0.30
N MET A 55 -4.29 -11.82 0.71
CA MET A 55 -4.80 -12.66 1.81
C MET A 55 -6.11 -13.35 1.39
N GLY A 56 -6.04 -14.30 0.48
CA GLY A 56 -7.19 -14.98 -0.10
C GLY A 56 -8.15 -13.99 -0.78
N PRO A 57 -9.42 -13.87 -0.33
CA PRO A 57 -10.39 -12.94 -0.93
C PRO A 57 -10.16 -11.47 -0.52
N PHE A 58 -9.12 -11.20 0.27
CA PHE A 58 -8.80 -9.86 0.76
C PHE A 58 -7.46 -9.37 0.23
N ILE A 59 -7.31 -8.05 0.18
CA ILE A 59 -6.04 -7.33 0.11
C ILE A 59 -5.84 -6.63 1.45
N ALA A 60 -4.63 -6.66 1.95
CA ALA A 60 -4.26 -5.98 3.19
C ALA A 60 -3.09 -5.01 2.98
N ASN A 61 -3.05 -3.99 3.83
CA ASN A 61 -1.93 -3.09 3.99
C ASN A 61 -1.43 -3.18 5.42
N ALA A 62 -0.14 -3.45 5.62
CA ALA A 62 0.48 -3.46 6.93
C ALA A 62 1.04 -2.07 7.22
N ILE A 63 0.45 -1.39 8.20
CA ILE A 63 0.74 0.00 8.58
C ILE A 63 1.56 -0.01 9.87
N CYS A 64 2.65 0.74 9.90
CA CYS A 64 3.46 0.92 11.09
C CYS A 64 3.95 2.36 11.19
N GLU A 65 3.76 2.97 12.33
CA GLU A 65 4.31 4.28 12.69
C GLU A 65 5.28 4.10 13.86
N ARG A 66 6.33 4.89 13.90
CA ARG A 66 7.30 4.85 15.01
C ARG A 66 6.60 5.12 16.33
N GLY A 67 6.83 4.26 17.31
CA GLY A 67 6.21 4.36 18.63
C GLY A 67 4.76 3.87 18.71
N ARG A 68 4.19 3.32 17.62
CA ARG A 68 2.85 2.71 17.61
C ARG A 68 2.90 1.22 17.27
N GLU A 69 1.89 0.49 17.71
CA GLU A 69 1.74 -0.91 17.32
C GLU A 69 1.33 -1.04 15.84
N PRO A 70 1.95 -1.97 15.10
CA PRO A 70 1.59 -2.22 13.71
C PRO A 70 0.14 -2.66 13.54
N LEU A 71 -0.52 -2.11 12.53
CA LEU A 71 -1.92 -2.39 12.18
C LEU A 71 -2.00 -3.07 10.81
N LEU A 72 -2.84 -4.08 10.67
CA LEU A 72 -3.16 -4.72 9.40
C LEU A 72 -4.56 -4.28 8.93
N LEU A 73 -4.60 -3.41 7.93
CA LEU A 73 -5.84 -2.93 7.32
C LEU A 73 -6.24 -3.85 6.17
N LYS A 74 -7.37 -4.55 6.31
CA LYS A 74 -7.89 -5.48 5.30
C LYS A 74 -9.09 -4.89 4.57
N GLN A 75 -9.16 -5.14 3.26
CA GLN A 75 -10.33 -4.84 2.44
C GLN A 75 -10.61 -6.00 1.47
N LYS A 76 -11.86 -6.14 1.03
CA LYS A 76 -12.24 -7.14 0.04
C LYS A 76 -11.55 -6.83 -1.29
N ARG A 77 -10.92 -7.84 -1.90
CA ARG A 77 -10.33 -7.73 -3.23
C ARG A 77 -11.42 -7.44 -4.26
N ILE A 78 -11.13 -6.54 -5.19
CA ILE A 78 -11.94 -6.25 -6.38
C ILE A 78 -11.03 -6.33 -7.59
N GLY A 79 -11.49 -7.00 -8.64
CA GLY A 79 -10.76 -7.11 -9.90
C GLY A 79 -9.38 -7.74 -9.78
N HIS A 80 -8.54 -7.45 -10.75
CA HIS A 80 -7.18 -7.96 -10.87
C HIS A 80 -6.16 -6.89 -10.47
N GLU A 81 -4.94 -7.33 -10.18
CA GLU A 81 -3.82 -6.41 -9.99
C GLU A 81 -3.56 -5.62 -11.28
N ARG A 82 -3.31 -4.33 -11.16
CA ARG A 82 -3.08 -3.42 -12.28
C ARG A 82 -1.79 -2.64 -12.09
N SER A 83 -1.05 -2.48 -13.16
CA SER A 83 0.12 -1.59 -13.19
C SER A 83 -0.29 -0.17 -12.80
N GLY A 84 0.59 0.57 -12.13
CA GLY A 84 0.33 1.95 -11.69
C GLY A 84 -0.55 2.10 -10.45
N ALA A 85 -1.22 1.04 -9.97
CA ALA A 85 -2.02 1.10 -8.75
C ALA A 85 -1.20 1.51 -7.52
N GLY A 86 0.04 1.03 -7.43
CA GLY A 86 1.00 1.40 -6.37
C GLY A 86 1.41 2.86 -6.44
N ASP A 87 1.62 3.40 -7.64
CA ASP A 87 2.00 4.80 -7.85
C ASP A 87 0.86 5.75 -7.43
N VAL A 88 -0.37 5.44 -7.83
CA VAL A 88 -1.56 6.18 -7.40
C VAL A 88 -1.72 6.14 -5.88
N PHE A 89 -1.55 4.96 -5.28
CA PHE A 89 -1.60 4.77 -3.83
C PHE A 89 -0.58 5.66 -3.10
N SER A 90 0.67 5.62 -3.54
CA SER A 90 1.78 6.40 -2.96
C SER A 90 1.59 7.90 -3.13
N ALA A 91 1.10 8.34 -4.30
CA ALA A 91 0.81 9.75 -4.57
C ALA A 91 -0.26 10.32 -3.63
N ILE A 92 -1.31 9.55 -3.34
CA ILE A 92 -2.36 9.96 -2.39
C ILE A 92 -1.79 10.08 -0.98
N ILE A 93 -0.98 9.12 -0.53
CA ILE A 93 -0.34 9.17 0.79
C ILE A 93 0.57 10.39 0.90
N ALA A 94 1.34 10.69 -0.14
CA ALA A 94 2.20 11.87 -0.17
C ALA A 94 1.38 13.17 -0.06
N ALA A 95 0.28 13.28 -0.83
CA ALA A 95 -0.61 14.44 -0.78
C ALA A 95 -1.27 14.61 0.59
N GLU A 96 -1.74 13.52 1.21
CA GLU A 96 -2.36 13.54 2.52
C GLU A 96 -1.34 13.85 3.63
N SER A 97 -0.07 13.49 3.47
CA SER A 97 0.98 13.84 4.43
C SER A 97 1.23 15.36 4.46
N VAL A 98 1.17 16.03 3.31
CA VAL A 98 1.26 17.51 3.23
C VAL A 98 0.05 18.19 3.89
N ARG A 99 -1.10 17.52 3.91
CA ARG A 99 -2.32 17.97 4.58
C ARG A 99 -2.35 17.67 6.07
N GLU A 100 -1.29 17.03 6.59
CA GLU A 100 -1.21 16.57 7.98
C GLU A 100 -2.33 15.61 8.40
N THR A 101 -2.90 14.88 7.43
CA THR A 101 -3.90 13.85 7.68
C THR A 101 -3.29 12.70 8.50
N ASP A 102 -4.04 12.13 9.42
CA ASP A 102 -3.65 10.92 10.14
C ASP A 102 -3.22 9.81 9.17
N PHE A 103 -2.11 9.16 9.45
CA PHE A 103 -1.49 8.22 8.50
C PHE A 103 -2.39 7.02 8.18
N VAL A 104 -3.10 6.48 9.17
CA VAL A 104 -4.03 5.37 8.95
C VAL A 104 -5.19 5.81 8.06
N GLN A 105 -5.68 7.04 8.24
CA GLN A 105 -6.73 7.61 7.39
C GLN A 105 -6.23 7.85 5.96
N SER A 106 -4.99 8.31 5.79
CA SER A 106 -4.34 8.46 4.48
C SER A 106 -4.28 7.13 3.74
N VAL A 107 -3.88 6.05 4.42
CA VAL A 107 -3.84 4.70 3.86
C VAL A 107 -5.25 4.20 3.50
N ARG A 108 -6.26 4.46 4.33
CA ARG A 108 -7.66 4.12 4.02
C ARG A 108 -8.14 4.82 2.76
N LYS A 109 -7.92 6.13 2.68
CA LYS A 109 -8.31 6.95 1.53
C LYS A 109 -7.63 6.47 0.25
N ALA A 110 -6.31 6.24 0.29
CA ALA A 110 -5.55 5.71 -0.84
C ALA A 110 -6.09 4.33 -1.29
N SER A 111 -6.34 3.43 -0.33
CA SER A 111 -6.87 2.09 -0.60
C SER A 111 -8.26 2.12 -1.24
N GLU A 112 -9.17 2.95 -0.74
CA GLU A 112 -10.52 3.09 -1.30
C GLU A 112 -10.49 3.73 -2.69
N PHE A 113 -9.62 4.70 -2.91
CA PHE A 113 -9.48 5.33 -4.23
C PHE A 113 -8.93 4.33 -5.26
N VAL A 114 -7.84 3.62 -4.95
CA VAL A 114 -7.28 2.59 -5.84
C VAL A 114 -8.32 1.51 -6.16
N LYS A 115 -9.10 1.10 -5.17
CA LYS A 115 -10.19 0.15 -5.35
C LYS A 115 -11.25 0.65 -6.35
N LYS A 116 -11.60 1.94 -6.31
CA LYS A 116 -12.49 2.56 -7.30
C LYS A 116 -11.87 2.57 -8.68
N CYS A 117 -10.60 2.95 -8.80
CA CYS A 117 -9.86 2.93 -10.06
C CYS A 117 -9.86 1.53 -10.68
N ILE A 118 -9.57 0.48 -9.91
CA ILE A 118 -9.60 -0.91 -10.38
C ILE A 118 -10.99 -1.28 -10.88
N ARG A 119 -12.07 -0.90 -10.17
CA ARG A 119 -13.45 -1.17 -10.58
C ARG A 119 -13.75 -0.56 -11.95
N VAL A 120 -13.45 0.72 -12.13
CA VAL A 120 -13.69 1.43 -13.40
C VAL A 120 -12.84 0.82 -14.53
N THR A 121 -11.61 0.43 -14.22
CA THR A 121 -10.73 -0.26 -15.18
C THR A 121 -11.35 -1.58 -15.67
N GLU A 122 -11.98 -2.36 -14.78
CA GLU A 122 -12.70 -3.59 -15.15
C GLU A 122 -13.97 -3.28 -15.97
N GLU A 123 -14.72 -2.25 -15.58
CA GLU A 123 -15.95 -1.83 -16.29
C GLU A 123 -15.68 -1.38 -17.74
N PHE A 124 -14.51 -0.79 -17.99
CA PHE A 124 -14.08 -0.38 -19.34
C PHE A 124 -13.38 -1.48 -20.14
N ASP A 125 -13.31 -2.70 -19.60
CA ASP A 125 -12.64 -3.85 -20.23
C ASP A 125 -11.20 -3.53 -20.68
N ILE A 126 -10.49 -2.71 -19.91
CA ILE A 126 -9.12 -2.32 -20.18
C ILE A 126 -8.21 -3.54 -20.00
N PRO A 127 -7.30 -3.83 -20.96
CA PRO A 127 -6.41 -4.98 -20.86
C PRO A 127 -5.60 -5.01 -19.55
N PRO A 128 -5.32 -6.19 -18.96
CA PRO A 128 -4.51 -6.30 -17.73
C PRO A 128 -3.10 -5.72 -17.83
N THR A 129 -2.56 -5.63 -19.06
CA THR A 129 -1.24 -5.05 -19.35
C THR A 129 -1.22 -3.53 -19.25
N ASP A 130 -2.39 -2.90 -19.37
CA ASP A 130 -2.52 -1.46 -19.34
C ASP A 130 -2.65 -0.99 -17.89
N GLY A 131 -2.38 0.29 -17.65
CA GLY A 131 -2.42 0.87 -16.32
C GLY A 131 -3.82 0.92 -15.71
N VAL A 132 -3.87 1.22 -14.42
CA VAL A 132 -5.13 1.49 -13.73
C VAL A 132 -5.73 2.81 -14.23
N CYS A 133 -7.01 2.81 -14.58
CA CYS A 133 -7.76 4.00 -15.00
C CYS A 133 -8.11 4.83 -13.75
N PHE A 134 -7.37 5.90 -13.51
CA PHE A 134 -7.61 6.78 -12.36
C PHE A 134 -8.26 8.11 -12.75
N GLU A 135 -8.13 8.53 -14.01
CA GLU A 135 -8.58 9.81 -14.52
C GLU A 135 -10.10 9.98 -14.35
N GLU A 136 -10.85 8.92 -14.62
CA GLU A 136 -12.31 8.92 -14.54
C GLU A 136 -12.86 9.11 -13.13
N VAL A 137 -12.07 8.71 -12.12
CA VAL A 137 -12.46 8.79 -10.70
C VAL A 137 -11.73 9.90 -9.94
N LEU A 138 -10.85 10.65 -10.62
CA LEU A 138 -10.03 11.68 -9.97
C LEU A 138 -10.89 12.78 -9.30
N HIS A 139 -12.07 13.08 -9.85
CA HIS A 139 -13.02 14.05 -9.31
C HIS A 139 -13.58 13.63 -7.92
N GLU A 140 -13.48 12.36 -7.54
CA GLU A 140 -13.90 11.84 -6.23
C GLU A 140 -12.81 11.97 -5.15
N LEU A 141 -11.60 12.32 -5.54
CA LEU A 141 -10.48 12.53 -4.61
C LEU A 141 -10.57 13.93 -3.99
N LYS A 142 -11.25 14.02 -2.84
CA LYS A 142 -11.46 15.29 -2.10
C LYS A 142 -10.61 15.33 -0.84
#